data_9ed0f1635c1c031171bd37a6dcbfa7d1
#
_entry.id   9ed0f1635c1c031171bd37a6dcbfa7d1
#
_cell.length_a   1.000
_cell.length_b   1.000
_cell.length_c   1.000
_cell.angle_alpha   90.00
_cell.angle_beta   90.00
_cell.angle_gamma   90.00
#
_symmetry.space_group_name_H-M   'P 1'
#
loop_
_entity.id
_entity.type
_entity.pdbx_description
1 polymer ?
#
loop_
_entity_poly.entity_id
_entity_poly.type
_entity_poly.pdbx_seq_one_letter_code
_entity_poly.pdbx_strand_id
1 'polypeptide(L)'
;MNRTLSIPVLACALFAGQTLACACTLKKVEIAPLAAENGDTYQGTVADVRIVFHNDVKDHPVTLFPEPPMTVQHLQPAAECVVHDGGVWGRDGVWLSGDGRTLVTTESSGSAQDLVFRDTRTCAKVGQLDVAGVQWRVEGKQLVLDGGPAKRRAKRVPLDAACRPAGVVKPRQ
;
A
#
# COMPACT_ATOMS: atom_id res chain seq x y z
N MET A 1 74.97 -10.97 -0.30
CA MET A 1 73.85 -10.47 0.57
C MET A 1 72.66 -10.31 -0.32
N ASN A 2 71.81 -11.35 -0.39
CA ASN A 2 70.59 -11.34 -1.20
C ASN A 2 69.40 -11.04 -0.30
N ARG A 3 68.70 -9.93 -0.52
CA ARG A 3 67.42 -9.58 0.15
C ARG A 3 66.27 -9.99 -0.76
N THR A 4 65.56 -11.03 -0.34
CA THR A 4 64.28 -11.43 -0.94
C THR A 4 63.18 -10.51 -0.44
N LEU A 5 62.54 -9.78 -1.37
CA LEU A 5 61.33 -9.01 -1.10
C LEU A 5 60.12 -9.95 -1.16
N SER A 6 59.43 -10.14 -0.04
CA SER A 6 58.13 -10.82 0.02
C SER A 6 57.01 -9.81 -0.21
N ILE A 7 56.21 -10.00 -1.26
CA ILE A 7 55.03 -9.21 -1.57
C ILE A 7 53.84 -9.86 -0.86
N PRO A 8 53.10 -9.14 -0.01
CA PRO A 8 51.87 -9.69 0.54
C PRO A 8 50.76 -9.67 -0.52
N VAL A 9 50.17 -10.84 -0.77
CA VAL A 9 48.99 -10.99 -1.61
C VAL A 9 47.78 -10.53 -0.78
N LEU A 10 47.21 -9.41 -1.17
CA LEU A 10 45.98 -8.86 -0.57
C LEU A 10 44.77 -9.67 -1.11
N ALA A 11 44.24 -10.56 -0.30
CA ALA A 11 43.02 -11.31 -0.61
C ALA A 11 41.81 -10.36 -0.51
N CYS A 12 41.25 -9.92 -1.64
CA CYS A 12 39.96 -9.27 -1.71
C CYS A 12 38.84 -10.29 -1.36
N ALA A 13 38.34 -10.25 -0.14
CA ALA A 13 37.16 -10.97 0.23
C ALA A 13 35.94 -10.32 -0.45
N LEU A 14 35.40 -10.99 -1.46
CA LEU A 14 34.13 -10.66 -2.10
C LEU A 14 33.01 -10.93 -1.09
N PHE A 15 32.56 -9.92 -0.35
CA PHE A 15 31.30 -9.96 0.36
C PHE A 15 30.17 -9.97 -0.68
N ALA A 16 29.66 -11.16 -0.99
CA ALA A 16 28.39 -11.31 -1.67
C ALA A 16 27.31 -10.68 -0.77
N GLY A 17 26.93 -9.44 -1.08
CA GLY A 17 25.84 -8.74 -0.41
C GLY A 17 24.55 -9.54 -0.63
N GLN A 18 24.15 -10.31 0.37
CA GLN A 18 22.81 -10.87 0.43
C GLN A 18 21.85 -9.68 0.56
N THR A 19 21.23 -9.29 -0.54
CA THR A 19 20.07 -8.42 -0.51
C THR A 19 18.98 -9.16 0.26
N LEU A 20 18.84 -8.85 1.55
CA LEU A 20 17.70 -9.26 2.33
C LEU A 20 16.47 -8.75 1.59
N ALA A 21 15.81 -9.63 0.85
CA ALA A 21 14.55 -9.31 0.20
C ALA A 21 13.56 -8.94 1.32
N CYS A 22 13.38 -7.63 1.53
CA CYS A 22 12.44 -7.12 2.53
C CYS A 22 11.09 -7.80 2.32
N ALA A 23 10.58 -8.40 3.41
CA ALA A 23 9.21 -8.91 3.40
C ALA A 23 8.25 -7.75 3.13
N CYS A 24 7.18 -8.02 2.41
CA CYS A 24 6.11 -7.05 2.24
C CYS A 24 5.54 -6.70 3.62
N THR A 25 5.51 -5.42 3.95
CA THR A 25 4.85 -4.90 5.14
C THR A 25 3.87 -3.82 4.73
N LEU A 26 2.65 -3.86 5.26
CA LEU A 26 1.67 -2.79 5.11
C LEU A 26 1.58 -2.03 6.43
N LYS A 27 1.68 -0.71 6.35
CA LYS A 27 1.48 0.20 7.46
C LYS A 27 0.14 0.90 7.29
N LYS A 28 -0.69 0.88 8.32
CA LYS A 28 -1.94 1.65 8.32
C LYS A 28 -1.61 3.14 8.23
N VAL A 29 -2.35 3.86 7.39
CA VAL A 29 -2.27 5.32 7.28
C VAL A 29 -3.39 5.89 8.14
N GLU A 30 -3.04 6.59 9.21
CA GLU A 30 -4.03 7.25 10.06
C GLU A 30 -4.51 8.53 9.38
N ILE A 31 -5.73 8.51 8.89
CA ILE A 31 -6.36 9.63 8.20
C ILE A 31 -7.07 10.52 9.22
N ALA A 32 -6.65 11.78 9.30
CA ALA A 32 -7.18 12.77 10.24
C ALA A 32 -7.54 14.08 9.52
N PRO A 33 -8.47 14.89 10.08
CA PRO A 33 -8.77 16.20 9.51
C PRO A 33 -7.53 17.11 9.58
N LEU A 34 -7.31 17.90 8.53
CA LEU A 34 -6.17 18.83 8.42
C LEU A 34 -6.32 20.02 9.38
N ALA A 35 -7.54 20.49 9.58
CA ALA A 35 -7.87 21.54 10.54
C ALA A 35 -8.91 21.03 11.54
N ALA A 36 -8.98 21.65 12.73
CA ALA A 36 -9.87 21.20 13.80
C ALA A 36 -11.32 21.02 13.31
N GLU A 37 -11.84 19.87 13.62
CA GLU A 37 -13.23 19.36 13.65
C GLU A 37 -14.19 19.59 12.48
N ASN A 38 -14.02 20.63 11.63
CA ASN A 38 -14.92 20.95 10.53
C ASN A 38 -14.22 21.15 9.19
N GLY A 39 -13.01 20.62 9.05
CA GLY A 39 -12.26 20.75 7.80
C GLY A 39 -12.76 19.79 6.73
N ASP A 40 -12.88 20.29 5.49
CA ASP A 40 -13.25 19.49 4.33
C ASP A 40 -12.10 18.60 3.83
N THR A 41 -10.90 18.76 4.41
CA THR A 41 -9.70 18.05 4.00
C THR A 41 -9.20 17.12 5.09
N TYR A 42 -8.99 15.87 4.74
CA TYR A 42 -8.45 14.82 5.58
C TYR A 42 -7.15 14.30 4.99
N GLN A 43 -6.16 14.06 5.83
CA GLN A 43 -4.88 13.54 5.36
C GLN A 43 -4.24 12.57 6.33
N GLY A 44 -3.37 11.72 5.80
CA GLY A 44 -2.48 10.87 6.58
C GLY A 44 -1.13 10.77 5.90
N THR A 45 -0.06 10.63 6.69
CA THR A 45 1.30 10.55 6.16
C THR A 45 2.01 9.36 6.76
N VAL A 46 2.66 8.56 5.91
CA VAL A 46 3.57 7.49 6.32
C VAL A 46 4.86 7.64 5.52
N ALA A 47 5.98 7.75 6.21
CA ALA A 47 7.27 8.10 5.63
C ALA A 47 7.19 9.43 4.83
N ASP A 48 7.46 9.40 3.55
CA ASP A 48 7.43 10.55 2.63
C ASP A 48 6.19 10.59 1.72
N VAL A 49 5.20 9.73 1.99
CA VAL A 49 3.96 9.69 1.20
C VAL A 49 2.79 10.17 2.03
N ARG A 50 2.07 11.14 1.51
CA ARG A 50 0.85 11.71 2.08
C ARG A 50 -0.34 11.36 1.21
N ILE A 51 -1.43 10.94 1.85
CA ILE A 51 -2.72 10.67 1.22
C ILE A 51 -3.67 11.75 1.65
N VAL A 52 -4.38 12.36 0.70
CA VAL A 52 -5.32 13.46 0.94
C VAL A 52 -6.67 13.09 0.37
N PHE A 53 -7.70 13.26 1.18
CA PHE A 53 -9.10 13.15 0.79
C PHE A 53 -9.80 14.50 0.99
N HIS A 54 -10.73 14.80 0.11
CA HIS A 54 -11.67 15.89 0.30
C HIS A 54 -13.03 15.31 0.67
N ASN A 55 -13.71 15.96 1.61
CA ASN A 55 -15.03 15.57 2.06
C ASN A 55 -16.00 16.73 1.91
N ASP A 56 -16.89 16.63 0.94
CA ASP A 56 -17.94 17.61 0.69
C ASP A 56 -19.21 17.34 1.52
N VAL A 57 -19.24 16.23 2.27
CA VAL A 57 -20.36 15.84 3.11
C VAL A 57 -20.20 16.48 4.49
N LYS A 58 -21.24 17.18 4.95
CA LYS A 58 -21.22 17.88 6.25
C LYS A 58 -21.43 16.97 7.47
N ASP A 59 -21.55 15.67 7.27
CA ASP A 59 -21.78 14.72 8.36
C ASP A 59 -20.49 14.43 9.13
N HIS A 60 -20.53 14.56 10.44
CA HIS A 60 -19.41 14.27 11.34
C HIS A 60 -19.80 13.23 12.39
N PRO A 61 -18.91 12.32 12.81
CA PRO A 61 -17.52 12.16 12.32
C PRO A 61 -17.47 11.50 10.94
N VAL A 62 -16.57 12.00 10.08
CA VAL A 62 -16.33 11.41 8.75
C VAL A 62 -15.67 10.04 8.90
N THR A 63 -16.35 9.00 8.51
CA THR A 63 -15.87 7.61 8.51
C THR A 63 -15.67 7.06 7.10
N LEU A 64 -16.28 7.71 6.12
CA LEU A 64 -16.25 7.34 4.71
C LEU A 64 -15.97 8.57 3.85
N PHE A 65 -15.27 8.37 2.75
CA PHE A 65 -15.08 9.37 1.71
C PHE A 65 -15.81 8.88 0.47
N PRO A 66 -17.02 9.43 0.17
CA PRO A 66 -17.74 9.06 -1.03
C PRO A 66 -17.05 9.70 -2.24
N GLU A 67 -16.75 8.90 -3.21
CA GLU A 67 -16.24 9.28 -4.53
C GLU A 67 -14.86 10.00 -4.57
N PRO A 68 -14.13 9.85 -5.70
CA PRO A 68 -12.90 10.57 -5.94
C PRO A 68 -13.13 12.09 -6.06
N PRO A 69 -12.06 12.90 -5.89
CA PRO A 69 -10.67 12.49 -5.99
C PRO A 69 -10.00 12.17 -4.66
N MET A 70 -9.03 11.22 -4.70
CA MET A 70 -8.02 11.04 -3.66
C MET A 70 -6.66 11.45 -4.25
N THR A 71 -5.89 12.23 -3.51
CA THR A 71 -4.56 12.66 -3.95
C THR A 71 -3.46 11.93 -3.20
N VAL A 72 -2.45 11.47 -3.93
CA VAL A 72 -1.23 10.85 -3.40
C VAL A 72 -0.06 11.78 -3.66
N GLN A 73 0.60 12.24 -2.60
CA GLN A 73 1.70 13.17 -2.66
C GLN A 73 2.98 12.53 -2.12
N HIS A 74 4.06 12.56 -2.90
CA HIS A 74 5.41 12.30 -2.43
C HIS A 74 6.02 13.61 -1.96
N LEU A 75 6.58 13.62 -0.75
CA LEU A 75 7.18 14.82 -0.17
C LEU A 75 8.64 14.98 -0.61
N GLN A 76 9.34 13.87 -0.87
CA GLN A 76 10.74 13.86 -1.32
C GLN A 76 11.04 12.66 -2.23
N PRO A 77 11.40 12.86 -3.53
CA PRO A 77 11.25 14.12 -4.27
C PRO A 77 9.78 14.44 -4.48
N ALA A 78 9.44 15.72 -4.51
CA ALA A 78 8.06 16.16 -4.65
C ALA A 78 7.43 15.64 -5.95
N ALA A 79 6.33 14.93 -5.82
CA ALA A 79 5.53 14.42 -6.93
C ALA A 79 4.09 14.19 -6.45
N GLU A 80 3.14 14.25 -7.36
CA GLU A 80 1.73 14.08 -7.03
C GLU A 80 1.03 13.31 -8.14
N CYS A 81 0.07 12.47 -7.76
CA CYS A 81 -0.92 11.92 -8.68
C CYS A 81 -2.31 11.92 -8.04
N VAL A 82 -3.34 11.88 -8.87
CA VAL A 82 -4.74 11.92 -8.43
C VAL A 82 -5.46 10.67 -8.90
N VAL A 83 -6.19 10.06 -7.97
CA VAL A 83 -7.09 8.93 -8.25
C VAL A 83 -8.45 9.51 -8.61
N HIS A 84 -8.88 9.27 -9.85
CA HIS A 84 -10.19 9.69 -10.37
C HIS A 84 -11.19 8.55 -10.50
N ASP A 85 -10.72 7.31 -10.35
CA ASP A 85 -11.54 6.10 -10.38
C ASP A 85 -11.51 5.42 -9.01
N GLY A 86 -12.65 5.08 -8.48
CA GLY A 86 -12.74 4.41 -7.18
C GLY A 86 -14.19 4.31 -6.73
N GLY A 87 -14.36 3.64 -5.59
CA GLY A 87 -15.63 3.58 -4.88
C GLY A 87 -15.62 4.46 -3.64
N VAL A 88 -16.44 4.10 -2.68
CA VAL A 88 -16.42 4.72 -1.35
C VAL A 88 -15.22 4.19 -0.57
N TRP A 89 -14.36 5.07 -0.09
CA TRP A 89 -13.20 4.72 0.74
C TRP A 89 -13.52 4.80 2.22
N GLY A 90 -13.18 3.74 2.95
CA GLY A 90 -13.21 3.78 4.41
C GLY A 90 -12.04 4.59 4.96
N ARG A 91 -12.29 5.50 5.89
CA ARG A 91 -11.23 6.27 6.56
C ARG A 91 -10.19 5.36 7.22
N ASP A 92 -10.64 4.24 7.79
CA ASP A 92 -9.77 3.23 8.40
C ASP A 92 -9.22 2.21 7.40
N GLY A 93 -9.59 2.32 6.14
CA GLY A 93 -9.29 1.39 5.07
C GLY A 93 -8.12 1.81 4.18
N VAL A 94 -7.06 2.40 4.73
CA VAL A 94 -5.92 2.92 3.97
C VAL A 94 -4.62 2.39 4.53
N TRP A 95 -3.79 1.77 3.67
CA TRP A 95 -2.47 1.25 4.03
C TRP A 95 -1.44 1.62 2.97
N LEU A 96 -0.19 1.70 3.39
CA LEU A 96 0.95 1.95 2.51
C LEU A 96 1.99 0.85 2.70
N SER A 97 2.60 0.37 1.61
CA SER A 97 3.74 -0.54 1.68
C SER A 97 4.92 0.12 2.41
N GLY A 98 5.73 -0.68 3.09
CA GLY A 98 6.87 -0.18 3.87
C GLY A 98 7.90 0.59 3.04
N ASP A 99 7.97 0.35 1.73
CA ASP A 99 8.81 1.06 0.75
C ASP A 99 8.10 2.28 0.10
N GLY A 100 6.86 2.57 0.50
CA GLY A 100 6.06 3.69 -0.01
C GLY A 100 5.57 3.56 -1.46
N ARG A 101 5.75 2.41 -2.10
CA ARG A 101 5.46 2.24 -3.55
C ARG A 101 4.03 1.83 -3.85
N THR A 102 3.36 1.20 -2.90
CA THR A 102 2.01 0.68 -3.11
C THR A 102 1.06 1.21 -2.04
N LEU A 103 0.05 1.90 -2.49
CA LEU A 103 -1.12 2.28 -1.69
C LEU A 103 -2.14 1.15 -1.79
N VAL A 104 -2.70 0.74 -0.65
CA VAL A 104 -3.78 -0.23 -0.57
C VAL A 104 -4.97 0.43 0.09
N THR A 105 -6.11 0.40 -0.57
CA THR A 105 -7.37 0.95 -0.05
C THR A 105 -8.45 -0.12 -0.03
N THR A 106 -9.35 -0.05 0.96
CA THR A 106 -10.65 -0.71 0.85
C THR A 106 -11.60 0.22 0.13
N GLU A 107 -12.19 -0.28 -0.96
CA GLU A 107 -13.16 0.44 -1.77
C GLU A 107 -14.48 -0.33 -1.76
N SER A 108 -15.59 0.38 -1.52
CA SER A 108 -16.92 -0.22 -1.50
C SER A 108 -17.79 0.37 -2.61
N SER A 109 -18.62 -0.48 -3.24
CA SER A 109 -19.62 -0.08 -4.20
C SER A 109 -20.84 -0.98 -4.05
N GLY A 110 -21.91 -0.45 -3.44
CA GLY A 110 -23.07 -1.25 -3.04
C GLY A 110 -22.66 -2.35 -2.05
N SER A 111 -22.92 -3.62 -2.41
CA SER A 111 -22.55 -4.79 -1.59
C SER A 111 -21.14 -5.32 -1.89
N ALA A 112 -20.47 -4.79 -2.89
CA ALA A 112 -19.10 -5.17 -3.23
C ALA A 112 -18.11 -4.43 -2.33
N GLN A 113 -17.05 -5.13 -1.93
CA GLN A 113 -15.92 -4.55 -1.22
C GLN A 113 -14.64 -5.13 -1.81
N ASP A 114 -13.75 -4.25 -2.24
CA ASP A 114 -12.49 -4.62 -2.85
C ASP A 114 -11.30 -4.06 -2.07
N LEU A 115 -10.19 -4.82 -2.05
CA LEU A 115 -8.87 -4.30 -1.79
C LEU A 115 -8.28 -3.86 -3.12
N VAL A 116 -8.00 -2.57 -3.25
CA VAL A 116 -7.40 -1.99 -4.45
C VAL A 116 -5.97 -1.59 -4.17
N PHE A 117 -5.06 -2.04 -5.02
CA PHE A 117 -3.63 -1.76 -4.97
C PHE A 117 -3.29 -0.76 -6.06
N ARG A 118 -2.64 0.35 -5.69
CA ARG A 118 -2.24 1.40 -6.62
C ARG A 118 -0.76 1.71 -6.49
N ASP A 119 -0.12 2.00 -7.59
CA ASP A 119 1.23 2.57 -7.60
C ASP A 119 1.16 4.02 -7.10
N THR A 120 1.97 4.38 -6.12
CA THR A 120 1.89 5.69 -5.46
C THR A 120 2.42 6.85 -6.30
N ARG A 121 3.17 6.59 -7.36
CA ARG A 121 3.71 7.64 -8.23
C ARG A 121 2.80 7.96 -9.40
N THR A 122 2.05 6.98 -9.86
CA THR A 122 1.20 7.11 -11.05
C THR A 122 -0.28 7.04 -10.74
N CYS A 123 -0.66 6.68 -9.52
CA CYS A 123 -2.02 6.34 -9.09
C CYS A 123 -2.65 5.17 -9.88
N ALA A 124 -1.91 4.55 -10.78
CA ALA A 124 -2.40 3.44 -11.59
C ALA A 124 -2.77 2.24 -10.71
N LYS A 125 -3.92 1.65 -10.98
CA LYS A 125 -4.36 0.41 -10.35
C LYS A 125 -3.47 -0.75 -10.80
N VAL A 126 -2.78 -1.38 -9.84
CA VAL A 126 -1.85 -2.51 -10.08
C VAL A 126 -2.40 -3.83 -9.56
N GLY A 127 -3.53 -3.81 -8.87
CA GLY A 127 -4.22 -5.01 -8.41
C GLY A 127 -5.56 -4.69 -7.77
N GLN A 128 -6.45 -5.69 -7.74
CA GLN A 128 -7.76 -5.60 -7.09
C GLN A 128 -8.18 -7.00 -6.65
N LEU A 129 -8.72 -7.11 -5.44
CA LEU A 129 -9.19 -8.36 -4.85
C LEU A 129 -10.53 -8.15 -4.18
N ASP A 130 -11.51 -8.98 -4.53
CA ASP A 130 -12.80 -9.03 -3.84
C ASP A 130 -12.60 -9.54 -2.41
N VAL A 131 -13.01 -8.72 -1.44
CA VAL A 131 -12.93 -9.01 -0.01
C VAL A 131 -14.29 -8.84 0.69
N ALA A 132 -15.40 -8.86 -0.06
CA ALA A 132 -16.73 -8.76 0.50
C ALA A 132 -17.00 -9.91 1.49
N GLY A 133 -17.27 -9.56 2.75
CA GLY A 133 -17.49 -10.53 3.83
C GLY A 133 -16.28 -11.36 4.22
N VAL A 134 -15.07 -10.94 3.86
CA VAL A 134 -13.80 -11.63 4.13
C VAL A 134 -12.93 -10.75 5.02
N GLN A 135 -12.32 -11.35 6.04
CA GLN A 135 -11.23 -10.71 6.77
C GLN A 135 -9.92 -10.96 6.03
N TRP A 136 -9.01 -10.00 6.08
CA TRP A 136 -7.72 -10.14 5.45
C TRP A 136 -6.57 -9.65 6.34
N ARG A 137 -5.40 -10.20 6.09
CA ARG A 137 -4.15 -9.80 6.74
C ARG A 137 -2.95 -10.15 5.86
N VAL A 138 -1.82 -9.50 6.12
CA VAL A 138 -0.55 -9.84 5.47
C VAL A 138 0.26 -10.76 6.38
N GLU A 139 0.69 -11.91 5.85
CA GLU A 139 1.60 -12.85 6.49
C GLU A 139 2.85 -13.03 5.61
N GLY A 140 3.95 -12.42 6.00
CA GLY A 140 5.18 -12.46 5.22
C GLY A 140 5.01 -11.85 3.83
N LYS A 141 5.08 -12.69 2.78
CA LYS A 141 4.86 -12.29 1.37
C LYS A 141 3.50 -12.75 0.83
N GLN A 142 2.52 -12.93 1.70
CA GLN A 142 1.20 -13.40 1.31
C GLN A 142 0.11 -12.53 1.92
N LEU A 143 -0.91 -12.24 1.14
CA LEU A 143 -2.20 -11.76 1.63
C LEU A 143 -3.06 -12.99 1.92
N VAL A 144 -3.50 -13.12 3.16
CA VAL A 144 -4.38 -14.20 3.62
C VAL A 144 -5.79 -13.65 3.72
N LEU A 145 -6.72 -14.28 3.02
CA LEU A 145 -8.13 -13.96 3.00
C LEU A 145 -8.87 -15.04 3.77
N ASP A 146 -9.42 -14.71 4.95
CA ASP A 146 -10.11 -15.64 5.83
C ASP A 146 -11.61 -15.32 5.88
N GLY A 147 -12.43 -16.35 5.86
CA GLY A 147 -13.86 -16.20 5.95
C GLY A 147 -14.56 -16.23 4.59
N GLY A 148 -15.73 -15.68 4.56
CA GLY A 148 -16.65 -15.73 3.44
C GLY A 148 -17.86 -16.63 3.74
N PRO A 149 -18.95 -16.50 2.99
CA PRO A 149 -20.26 -17.09 3.31
C PRO A 149 -20.28 -18.62 3.38
N ALA A 150 -19.22 -19.30 2.98
CA ALA A 150 -19.15 -20.75 2.91
C ALA A 150 -18.09 -21.38 3.84
N LYS A 151 -17.50 -20.66 4.82
CA LYS A 151 -16.39 -21.16 5.67
C LYS A 151 -15.28 -21.83 4.84
N ARG A 152 -14.97 -21.28 3.66
CA ARG A 152 -13.97 -21.83 2.76
C ARG A 152 -12.58 -21.71 3.38
N ARG A 153 -11.72 -22.63 3.00
CA ARG A 153 -10.30 -22.60 3.35
C ARG A 153 -9.70 -21.25 3.00
N ALA A 154 -8.87 -20.69 3.89
CA ALA A 154 -8.21 -19.41 3.66
C ALA A 154 -7.53 -19.38 2.29
N LYS A 155 -7.81 -18.33 1.51
CA LYS A 155 -7.14 -18.09 0.23
C LYS A 155 -5.87 -17.30 0.49
N ARG A 156 -4.75 -17.75 -0.08
CA ARG A 156 -3.45 -17.08 0.00
C ARG A 156 -3.09 -16.50 -1.36
N VAL A 157 -2.80 -15.21 -1.40
CA VAL A 157 -2.38 -14.50 -2.60
C VAL A 157 -0.93 -14.05 -2.41
N PRO A 158 0.02 -14.51 -3.23
CA PRO A 158 1.40 -14.05 -3.16
C PRO A 158 1.51 -12.55 -3.41
N LEU A 159 2.40 -11.89 -2.69
CA LEU A 159 2.74 -10.48 -2.86
C LEU A 159 4.23 -10.37 -3.25
N ASP A 160 4.53 -9.41 -4.12
CA ASP A 160 5.92 -9.04 -4.43
C ASP A 160 6.54 -8.18 -3.30
N ALA A 161 7.78 -7.76 -3.47
CA ALA A 161 8.49 -6.95 -2.48
C ALA A 161 7.85 -5.57 -2.25
N ALA A 162 7.12 -5.05 -3.23
CA ALA A 162 6.37 -3.79 -3.14
C ALA A 162 4.93 -4.00 -2.63
N CYS A 163 4.59 -5.19 -2.10
CA CYS A 163 3.25 -5.56 -1.65
C CYS A 163 2.18 -5.58 -2.75
N ARG A 164 2.54 -5.81 -4.00
CA ARG A 164 1.60 -5.96 -5.11
C ARG A 164 1.20 -7.42 -5.24
N PRO A 165 -0.09 -7.74 -5.50
CA PRO A 165 -0.50 -9.11 -5.71
C PRO A 165 0.16 -9.69 -6.95
N ALA A 166 0.80 -10.86 -6.81
CA ALA A 166 1.38 -11.58 -7.93
C ALA A 166 0.25 -12.25 -8.75
N GLY A 167 0.09 -11.81 -9.98
CA GLY A 167 -0.95 -12.28 -10.91
C GLY A 167 -1.92 -11.15 -11.28
N VAL A 168 -2.35 -11.15 -12.54
CA VAL A 168 -3.28 -10.16 -13.06
C VAL A 168 -4.64 -10.41 -12.42
N VAL A 169 -5.01 -9.58 -11.47
CA VAL A 169 -6.38 -9.48 -11.02
C VAL A 169 -7.12 -8.67 -12.08
N LYS A 170 -7.90 -9.35 -12.94
CA LYS A 170 -8.75 -8.66 -13.89
C LYS A 170 -9.73 -7.77 -13.13
N PRO A 171 -9.81 -6.46 -13.45
CA PRO A 171 -10.92 -5.65 -12.96
C PRO A 171 -12.23 -6.30 -13.45
N ARG A 172 -13.23 -6.34 -12.59
CA ARG A 172 -14.60 -6.64 -13.05
C ARG A 172 -14.98 -5.53 -14.03
N GLN A 173 -15.37 -5.93 -15.24
CA GLN A 173 -16.03 -5.06 -16.20
C GLN A 173 -17.49 -4.85 -15.78
#